data_9bae96bd5d58ffe0cbc2a01d75ed8421
#
_entry.id   9bae96bd5d58ffe0cbc2a01d75ed8421
#
_cell.length_a   1.000
_cell.length_b   1.000
_cell.length_c   1.000
_cell.angle_alpha   90.00
_cell.angle_beta   90.00
_cell.angle_gamma   90.00
#
_symmetry.space_group_name_H-M   'P 1'
#
loop_
_entity.id
_entity.type
_entity.pdbx_description
1 polymer ?
#
loop_
_entity_poly.entity_id
_entity_poly.type
_entity_poly.pdbx_seq_one_letter_code
_entity_poly.pdbx_strand_id
1 'polypeptide(L)'
;FILIAGSYTPICVIPLRDTVGIPLLILVWAVAIAGMLIKAFWITCPKWFSSTIYIAMGWLCVLAMVPLVQTLPTAAFIWLVAGGVIYTIGGVIYALKLPLFNAKHQYFGSHEIFHVFVMAGSLCHYVTMFYIAVM
;
A
#
# COMPACT_ATOMS: atom_id res chain seq x y z
N PHE A 1 4.64 5.25 -4.65
CA PHE A 1 3.31 5.84 -4.92
C PHE A 1 2.60 5.13 -6.08
N ILE A 2 3.25 5.03 -7.25
CA ILE A 2 2.66 4.40 -8.45
C ILE A 2 2.25 2.94 -8.18
N LEU A 3 3.07 2.16 -7.49
CA LEU A 3 2.78 0.77 -7.19
C LEU A 3 1.51 0.63 -6.35
N ILE A 4 1.35 1.47 -5.33
CA ILE A 4 0.16 1.47 -4.47
C ILE A 4 -1.07 1.90 -5.27
N ALA A 5 -0.99 3.03 -6.00
CA ALA A 5 -2.10 3.49 -6.82
C ALA A 5 -2.47 2.49 -7.92
N GLY A 6 -1.47 1.85 -8.52
CA GLY A 6 -1.67 0.80 -9.52
C GLY A 6 -2.41 -0.42 -8.96
N SER A 7 -2.12 -0.85 -7.73
CA SER A 7 -2.82 -1.96 -7.10
C SER A 7 -4.29 -1.65 -6.74
N TYR A 8 -4.62 -0.38 -6.48
CA TYR A 8 -6.01 0.05 -6.29
C TYR A 8 -6.82 0.04 -7.59
N THR A 9 -6.19 0.28 -8.73
CA THR A 9 -6.89 0.45 -10.01
C THR A 9 -7.81 -0.73 -10.34
N PRO A 10 -7.36 -2.00 -10.39
CA PRO A 10 -8.26 -3.11 -10.69
C PRO A 10 -9.33 -3.33 -9.61
N ILE A 11 -9.01 -3.08 -8.34
CA ILE A 11 -9.99 -3.18 -7.23
C ILE A 11 -11.11 -2.16 -7.41
N CYS A 12 -10.78 -0.93 -7.77
CA CYS A 12 -11.75 0.14 -7.96
C CYS A 12 -12.58 -0.03 -9.24
N VAL A 13 -11.96 -0.54 -10.30
CA VAL A 13 -12.60 -0.61 -11.63
C VAL A 13 -13.46 -1.88 -11.78
N ILE A 14 -13.09 -3.00 -11.17
CA ILE A 14 -13.80 -4.27 -11.35
C ILE A 14 -14.85 -4.46 -10.25
N PRO A 15 -14.51 -4.76 -8.97
CA PRO A 15 -15.54 -5.03 -7.97
C PRO A 15 -16.26 -3.79 -7.43
N LEU A 16 -15.61 -2.62 -7.43
CA LEU A 16 -16.17 -1.41 -6.80
C LEU A 16 -16.71 -0.37 -7.80
N ARG A 17 -16.75 -0.70 -9.09
CA ARG A 17 -17.12 0.25 -10.15
C ARG A 17 -18.45 0.97 -9.89
N ASP A 18 -19.44 0.24 -9.47
CA ASP A 18 -20.81 0.75 -9.30
C ASP A 18 -21.09 1.33 -7.91
N THR A 19 -20.06 1.41 -7.07
CA THR A 19 -20.17 1.92 -5.71
C THR A 19 -19.23 3.12 -5.51
N VAL A 20 -18.22 2.95 -4.67
CA VAL A 20 -17.23 3.99 -4.33
C VAL A 20 -15.92 3.87 -5.13
N GLY A 21 -15.86 2.97 -6.11
CA GLY A 21 -14.62 2.67 -6.84
C GLY A 21 -14.05 3.87 -7.59
N ILE A 22 -14.86 4.57 -8.36
CA ILE A 22 -14.40 5.71 -9.16
C ILE A 22 -13.93 6.89 -8.28
N PRO A 23 -14.70 7.35 -7.27
CA PRO A 23 -14.23 8.38 -6.35
C PRO A 23 -12.95 7.97 -5.59
N LEU A 24 -12.87 6.73 -5.14
CA LEU A 24 -11.70 6.19 -4.46
C LEU A 24 -10.48 6.15 -5.39
N LEU A 25 -10.66 5.74 -6.63
CA LEU A 25 -9.60 5.71 -7.65
C LEU A 25 -9.05 7.12 -7.91
N ILE A 26 -9.91 8.10 -8.07
CA ILE A 26 -9.52 9.51 -8.25
C ILE A 26 -8.74 9.99 -7.03
N LEU A 27 -9.21 9.71 -5.82
CA LEU A 27 -8.54 10.10 -4.58
C LEU A 27 -7.14 9.48 -4.46
N VAL A 28 -7.03 8.18 -4.70
CA VAL A 28 -5.75 7.45 -4.61
C VAL A 28 -4.74 7.99 -5.62
N TRP A 29 -5.13 8.21 -6.87
CA TRP A 29 -4.24 8.77 -7.89
C TRP A 29 -3.89 10.23 -7.61
N ALA A 30 -4.82 11.04 -7.09
CA ALA A 30 -4.54 12.41 -6.69
C ALA A 30 -3.47 12.46 -5.58
N VAL A 31 -3.59 11.62 -4.55
CA VAL A 31 -2.59 11.51 -3.48
C VAL A 31 -1.25 10.98 -4.00
N ALA A 32 -1.27 10.02 -4.91
CA ALA A 32 -0.05 9.49 -5.53
C ALA A 32 0.70 10.56 -6.32
N ILE A 33 -0.01 11.31 -7.16
CA ILE A 33 0.58 12.40 -7.95
C ILE A 33 1.11 13.50 -7.04
N ALA A 34 0.33 13.92 -6.04
CA ALA A 34 0.76 14.91 -5.05
C ALA A 34 2.03 14.44 -4.31
N GLY A 35 2.07 13.18 -3.88
CA GLY A 35 3.24 12.60 -3.22
C GLY A 35 4.47 12.56 -4.12
N MET A 36 4.31 12.23 -5.40
CA MET A 36 5.40 12.28 -6.37
C MET A 36 5.92 13.70 -6.60
N LEU A 37 5.02 14.68 -6.73
CA LEU A 37 5.41 16.10 -6.89
C LEU A 37 6.13 16.62 -5.65
N ILE A 38 5.64 16.32 -4.44
CA ILE A 38 6.30 16.70 -3.18
C ILE A 38 7.72 16.11 -3.15
N LYS A 39 7.88 14.85 -3.52
CA LYS A 39 9.19 14.20 -3.56
C LYS A 39 10.12 14.79 -4.62
N ALA A 40 9.59 15.20 -5.76
CA ALA A 40 10.38 15.82 -6.82
C ALA A 40 10.89 17.21 -6.43
N PHE A 41 10.05 18.01 -5.77
CA PHE A 41 10.40 19.38 -5.36
C PHE A 41 11.08 19.44 -4.00
N TRP A 42 10.83 18.48 -3.13
CA TRP A 42 11.42 18.41 -1.79
C TRP A 42 12.28 17.17 -1.63
N ILE A 43 13.47 17.18 -2.20
CA ILE A 43 14.42 16.05 -2.22
C ILE A 43 14.86 15.66 -0.79
N THR A 44 14.96 16.64 0.12
CA THR A 44 15.35 16.42 1.52
C THR A 44 14.19 16.03 2.44
N CYS A 45 13.04 15.70 1.89
CA CYS A 45 11.85 15.30 2.64
C CYS A 45 12.17 14.19 3.66
N PRO A 46 11.77 14.36 4.94
CA PRO A 46 12.06 13.36 5.98
C PRO A 46 11.37 12.03 5.68
N LYS A 47 12.02 10.93 6.04
CA LYS A 47 11.53 9.57 5.78
C LYS A 47 10.19 9.29 6.47
N TRP A 48 9.99 9.82 7.68
CA TRP A 48 8.73 9.66 8.40
C TRP A 48 7.54 10.28 7.66
N PHE A 49 7.72 11.43 7.02
CA PHE A 49 6.69 12.09 6.23
C PHE A 49 6.28 11.24 5.02
N SER A 50 7.26 10.71 4.29
CA SER A 50 7.01 9.80 3.16
C SER A 50 6.30 8.53 3.60
N SER A 51 6.75 7.92 4.69
CA SER A 51 6.13 6.71 5.25
C SER A 51 4.69 6.95 5.68
N THR A 52 4.40 8.11 6.28
CA THR A 52 3.04 8.50 6.66
C THR A 52 2.12 8.56 5.44
N ILE A 53 2.58 9.15 4.33
CA ILE A 53 1.79 9.21 3.10
C ILE A 53 1.57 7.79 2.52
N TYR A 54 2.59 6.93 2.52
CA TYR A 54 2.47 5.55 2.04
C TYR A 54 1.46 4.75 2.88
N ILE A 55 1.53 4.86 4.19
CA ILE A 55 0.60 4.19 5.11
C ILE A 55 -0.82 4.74 4.90
N ALA A 56 -0.98 6.06 4.83
CA ALA A 56 -2.26 6.70 4.60
C ALA A 56 -2.89 6.23 3.28
N MET A 57 -2.10 6.18 2.19
CA MET A 57 -2.56 5.64 0.91
C MET A 57 -3.01 4.18 1.02
N GLY A 58 -2.23 3.35 1.72
CA GLY A 58 -2.58 1.94 1.92
C GLY A 58 -3.90 1.78 2.68
N TRP A 59 -4.17 2.64 3.64
CA TRP A 59 -5.38 2.60 4.46
C TRP A 59 -6.61 3.27 3.83
N LEU A 60 -6.48 3.91 2.69
CA LEU A 60 -7.64 4.44 1.96
C LEU A 60 -8.67 3.35 1.61
N CYS A 61 -8.25 2.08 1.51
CA CYS A 61 -9.18 0.96 1.31
C CYS A 61 -10.21 0.81 2.44
N VAL A 62 -9.91 1.33 3.64
CA VAL A 62 -10.85 1.32 4.78
C VAL A 62 -12.14 2.09 4.45
N LEU A 63 -12.03 3.14 3.63
CA LEU A 63 -13.20 3.91 3.16
C LEU A 63 -14.15 3.06 2.31
N ALA A 64 -13.63 2.03 1.66
CA ALA A 64 -14.39 1.10 0.84
C ALA A 64 -14.58 -0.28 1.52
N MET A 65 -14.34 -0.39 2.82
CA MET A 65 -14.35 -1.67 3.53
C MET A 65 -15.69 -2.39 3.39
N VAL A 66 -16.81 -1.67 3.56
CA VAL A 66 -18.15 -2.26 3.47
C VAL A 66 -18.43 -2.84 2.09
N PRO A 67 -18.31 -2.08 0.98
CA PRO A 67 -18.50 -2.65 -0.35
C PRO A 67 -17.44 -3.72 -0.71
N LEU A 68 -16.21 -3.62 -0.21
CA LEU A 68 -15.18 -4.63 -0.42
C LEU A 68 -15.56 -5.99 0.18
N VAL A 69 -16.08 -6.01 1.40
CA VAL A 69 -16.55 -7.24 2.06
C VAL A 69 -17.74 -7.86 1.29
N GLN A 70 -18.58 -7.04 0.70
CA GLN A 70 -19.77 -7.50 -0.04
C GLN A 70 -19.45 -8.00 -1.44
N THR A 71 -18.41 -7.46 -2.08
CA THR A 71 -18.12 -7.74 -3.51
C THR A 71 -16.96 -8.73 -3.71
N LEU A 72 -16.01 -8.78 -2.79
CA LEU A 72 -14.83 -9.65 -2.89
C LEU A 72 -15.09 -11.03 -2.29
N PRO A 73 -14.58 -12.12 -2.89
CA PRO A 73 -14.47 -13.41 -2.22
C PRO A 73 -13.71 -13.28 -0.90
N THR A 74 -14.12 -14.02 0.12
CA THR A 74 -13.48 -13.99 1.45
C THR A 74 -11.96 -14.19 1.38
N ALA A 75 -11.51 -15.10 0.52
CA ALA A 75 -10.09 -15.36 0.31
C ALA A 75 -9.35 -14.13 -0.24
N ALA A 76 -9.91 -13.45 -1.24
CA ALA A 76 -9.33 -12.23 -1.81
C ALA A 76 -9.27 -11.10 -0.76
N PHE A 77 -10.31 -10.96 0.04
CA PHE A 77 -10.37 -9.99 1.11
C PHE A 77 -9.30 -10.23 2.19
N ILE A 78 -9.11 -11.49 2.60
CA ILE A 78 -8.07 -11.86 3.58
C ILE A 78 -6.67 -11.50 3.04
N TRP A 79 -6.37 -11.82 1.77
CA TRP A 79 -5.10 -11.48 1.16
C TRP A 79 -4.88 -9.97 1.04
N LEU A 80 -5.94 -9.22 0.76
CA LEU A 80 -5.90 -7.75 0.71
C LEU A 80 -5.53 -7.15 2.06
N VAL A 81 -6.21 -7.60 3.13
CA VAL A 81 -5.95 -7.14 4.51
C VAL A 81 -4.54 -7.55 4.96
N ALA A 82 -4.15 -8.79 4.70
CA ALA A 82 -2.79 -9.26 5.02
C ALA A 82 -1.71 -8.40 4.36
N GLY A 83 -1.88 -8.08 3.08
CA GLY A 83 -0.97 -7.18 2.35
C GLY A 83 -0.90 -5.79 2.98
N GLY A 84 -2.04 -5.21 3.36
CA GLY A 84 -2.11 -3.91 4.04
C GLY A 84 -1.40 -3.89 5.39
N VAL A 85 -1.57 -4.94 6.19
CA VAL A 85 -0.86 -5.11 7.48
C VAL A 85 0.65 -5.21 7.26
N ILE A 86 1.09 -6.03 6.31
CA ILE A 86 2.51 -6.20 5.97
C ILE A 86 3.12 -4.87 5.53
N TYR A 87 2.46 -4.11 4.66
CA TYR A 87 2.93 -2.78 4.25
C TYR A 87 3.01 -1.82 5.44
N THR A 88 2.03 -1.85 6.34
CA THR A 88 2.01 -0.99 7.52
C THR A 88 3.20 -1.30 8.43
N ILE A 89 3.46 -2.56 8.72
CA ILE A 89 4.61 -3.00 9.54
C ILE A 89 5.92 -2.53 8.87
N GLY A 90 6.09 -2.76 7.58
CA GLY A 90 7.27 -2.33 6.84
C GLY A 90 7.46 -0.81 6.88
N GLY A 91 6.37 -0.05 6.68
CA GLY A 91 6.38 1.41 6.75
C GLY A 91 6.76 1.95 8.13
N VAL A 92 6.25 1.34 9.19
CA VAL A 92 6.58 1.69 10.58
C VAL A 92 8.06 1.41 10.87
N ILE A 93 8.58 0.24 10.50
CA ILE A 93 10.00 -0.11 10.67
C ILE A 93 10.88 0.91 9.94
N TYR A 94 10.51 1.29 8.73
CA TYR A 94 11.25 2.29 7.95
C TYR A 94 11.18 3.69 8.58
N ALA A 95 10.02 4.11 9.07
CA ALA A 95 9.82 5.43 9.68
C ALA A 95 10.59 5.59 11.00
N LEU A 96 10.57 4.56 11.84
CA LEU A 96 11.22 4.56 13.15
C LEU A 96 12.73 4.42 13.07
N LYS A 97 13.29 4.01 11.93
CA LYS A 97 14.74 3.77 11.73
C LYS A 97 15.34 2.96 12.89
N LEU A 98 14.70 1.83 13.25
CA LEU A 98 15.07 1.04 14.41
C LEU A 98 16.57 0.69 14.38
N PRO A 99 17.38 1.18 15.35
CA PRO A 99 18.83 0.99 15.34
C PRO A 99 19.25 -0.46 15.59
N LEU A 100 18.35 -1.30 16.11
CA LEU A 100 18.59 -2.70 16.40
C LEU A 100 19.03 -3.52 15.19
N PHE A 101 18.52 -3.21 14.02
CA PHE A 101 18.86 -3.90 12.77
C PHE A 101 20.14 -3.33 12.13
N ASN A 102 20.35 -2.01 12.23
CA ASN A 102 21.53 -1.35 11.67
C ASN A 102 22.81 -1.62 12.49
N ALA A 103 22.68 -1.92 13.80
CA ALA A 103 23.82 -2.20 14.67
C ALA A 103 24.38 -3.63 14.53
N LYS A 104 23.54 -4.60 14.14
CA LYS A 104 23.92 -6.04 14.06
C LYS A 104 24.32 -6.50 12.65
N HIS A 105 23.87 -5.82 11.59
CA HIS A 105 24.08 -6.26 10.20
C HIS A 105 24.65 -5.11 9.36
N GLN A 106 25.89 -5.30 8.87
CA GLN A 106 26.59 -4.32 8.06
C GLN A 106 25.95 -4.13 6.67
N TYR A 107 25.27 -5.18 6.16
CA TYR A 107 24.68 -5.20 4.80
C TYR A 107 23.16 -5.31 4.77
N PHE A 108 22.50 -5.49 5.92
CA PHE A 108 21.06 -5.69 6.01
C PHE A 108 20.46 -4.78 7.08
N GLY A 109 20.09 -3.58 6.68
CA GLY A 109 19.52 -2.55 7.56
C GLY A 109 18.00 -2.42 7.45
N SER A 110 17.46 -1.39 8.10
CA SER A 110 16.00 -1.08 8.09
C SER A 110 15.46 -0.84 6.68
N HIS A 111 16.28 -0.36 5.77
CA HIS A 111 15.90 -0.11 4.39
C HIS A 111 15.66 -1.41 3.61
N GLU A 112 16.55 -2.37 3.76
CA GLU A 112 16.46 -3.69 3.12
C GLU A 112 15.28 -4.48 3.69
N ILE A 113 15.08 -4.43 5.00
CA ILE A 113 13.90 -5.03 5.67
C ILE A 113 12.61 -4.42 5.14
N PHE A 114 12.56 -3.10 4.99
CA PHE A 114 11.43 -2.41 4.37
C PHE A 114 11.11 -2.96 2.97
N HIS A 115 12.13 -3.18 2.13
CA HIS A 115 11.93 -3.77 0.81
C HIS A 115 11.37 -5.20 0.87
N VAL A 116 11.81 -6.02 1.81
CA VAL A 116 11.26 -7.37 2.02
C VAL A 116 9.77 -7.30 2.36
N PHE A 117 9.38 -6.40 3.26
CA PHE A 117 7.96 -6.19 3.60
C PHE A 117 7.15 -5.67 2.41
N VAL A 118 7.71 -4.77 1.61
CA VAL A 118 7.07 -4.27 0.39
C VAL A 118 6.86 -5.39 -0.62
N MET A 119 7.85 -6.25 -0.83
CA MET A 119 7.71 -7.41 -1.73
C MET A 119 6.67 -8.40 -1.23
N ALA A 120 6.66 -8.71 0.06
CA ALA A 120 5.67 -9.60 0.66
C ALA A 120 4.24 -9.03 0.56
N GLY A 121 4.06 -7.74 0.86
CA GLY A 121 2.78 -7.06 0.69
C GLY A 121 2.32 -7.02 -0.77
N SER A 122 3.24 -6.77 -1.70
CA SER A 122 2.95 -6.80 -3.14
C SER A 122 2.51 -8.18 -3.62
N LEU A 123 3.13 -9.24 -3.09
CA LEU A 123 2.72 -10.61 -3.40
C LEU A 123 1.28 -10.89 -2.90
N CYS A 124 0.94 -10.47 -1.69
CA CYS A 124 -0.43 -10.59 -1.17
C CYS A 124 -1.44 -9.87 -2.06
N HIS A 125 -1.12 -8.64 -2.47
CA HIS A 125 -1.97 -7.88 -3.40
C HIS A 125 -2.05 -8.52 -4.78
N TYR A 126 -0.97 -9.11 -5.27
CA TYR A 126 -0.98 -9.87 -6.52
C TYR A 126 -1.94 -11.06 -6.45
N VAL A 127 -1.92 -11.81 -5.36
CA VAL A 127 -2.87 -12.91 -5.13
C VAL A 127 -4.31 -12.39 -5.11
N THR A 128 -4.55 -11.26 -4.45
CA THR A 128 -5.86 -10.58 -4.47
C THR A 128 -6.30 -10.28 -5.91
N MET A 129 -5.40 -9.72 -6.74
CA MET A 129 -5.69 -9.41 -8.14
C MET A 129 -6.02 -10.66 -8.95
N PHE A 130 -5.33 -11.77 -8.69
CA PHE A 130 -5.62 -13.04 -9.33
C PHE A 130 -7.06 -13.49 -9.03
N TYR A 131 -7.51 -13.41 -7.78
CA TYR A 131 -8.89 -13.73 -7.42
C TYR A 131 -9.91 -12.80 -8.10
N ILE A 132 -9.61 -11.51 -8.20
CA ILE A 132 -10.46 -10.52 -8.87
C ILE A 132 -10.55 -10.83 -10.37
N ALA A 133 -9.45 -11.21 -11.00
CA ALA A 133 -9.42 -11.51 -12.43
C ALA A 133 -10.19 -12.78 -12.81
N VAL A 134 -10.32 -13.72 -11.87
CA VAL A 134 -11.04 -15.00 -12.07
C VAL A 134 -12.52 -14.89 -11.70
N MET A 135 -12.92 -13.83 -11.01
CA MET A 135 -14.34 -13.55 -10.73
C MET A 135 -15.15 -13.35 -12.00
#